data_e4f7d98971187e166a1926a3c583df26
#
_entry.id   e4f7d98971187e166a1926a3c583df26
#
_cell.length_a   1.000
_cell.length_b   1.000
_cell.length_c   1.000
_cell.angle_alpha   90.00
_cell.angle_beta   90.00
_cell.angle_gamma   90.00
#
_symmetry.space_group_name_H-M   'P 1'
#
loop_
_entity.id
_entity.type
_entity.pdbx_description
1 polymer ?
#
loop_
_entity_poly.entity_id
_entity_poly.type
_entity_poly.pdbx_seq_one_letter_code
_entity_poly.pdbx_strand_id
1 'polypeptide(L)'
;MSVDDATAESDESLCQDASGFALSEQVVEAYSDAEKNKAFIRENWPYSDLDPNTEIRRFTTVEHLRKMLRSKANYLASVLTWPDVYEGLSRSIKLEDQYHRAIDWSNIATSFYGQCWTTAEFDSELLWNARCSREKKNGVCIRSTFGKLVKSFLRGVGMEALPKKNGVARCDTVTYCEDAVAIEKMKELAYLIQNPDNLVLVSPSLLDCLMIKRMSYSDEKEVRLIVDGCAFRGNPPHFVDPRKFTFSPPGLNYAVEPTDFIDEILVDPRLSDGEASKVVGALQNDVNAYGWRSVGRSVRVAQSDLYRSSAVTVTLNI
;
A
#
# COMPACT_ATOMS: atom_id res chain seq x y z
N MET A 1 33.53 2.41 -38.23
CA MET A 1 32.46 3.33 -37.77
C MET A 1 32.01 2.79 -36.45
N SER A 2 32.49 3.37 -35.42
CA SER A 2 32.27 3.05 -34.00
C SER A 2 30.88 3.55 -33.60
N VAL A 3 30.11 2.71 -32.93
CA VAL A 3 28.87 3.10 -32.23
C VAL A 3 29.22 3.20 -30.76
N ASP A 4 29.15 4.43 -30.27
CA ASP A 4 29.55 4.83 -28.93
C ASP A 4 28.69 4.22 -27.84
N ASP A 5 29.37 3.81 -26.78
CA ASP A 5 28.87 3.47 -25.47
C ASP A 5 28.10 4.66 -24.88
N ALA A 6 26.77 4.49 -24.71
CA ALA A 6 25.99 5.37 -23.85
C ALA A 6 26.01 4.81 -22.44
N THR A 7 26.90 5.32 -21.63
CA THR A 7 26.98 5.12 -20.19
C THR A 7 25.65 5.48 -19.53
N ALA A 8 25.06 4.50 -18.87
CA ALA A 8 23.93 4.69 -17.96
C ALA A 8 24.43 5.53 -16.76
N GLU A 9 24.17 6.82 -16.78
CA GLU A 9 24.29 7.67 -15.60
C GLU A 9 23.23 7.24 -14.58
N SER A 10 23.72 6.89 -13.42
CA SER A 10 22.97 6.44 -12.27
C SER A 10 22.01 7.53 -11.77
N ASP A 11 20.76 7.16 -11.70
CA ASP A 11 19.64 7.94 -11.17
C ASP A 11 19.71 8.04 -9.62
N GLU A 12 20.82 8.59 -9.11
CA GLU A 12 21.05 8.84 -7.67
C GLU A 12 20.40 10.13 -7.14
N SER A 13 19.83 10.96 -8.02
CA SER A 13 19.36 12.30 -7.63
C SER A 13 17.94 12.36 -7.05
N LEU A 14 17.21 11.23 -7.03
CA LEU A 14 15.79 11.21 -6.58
C LEU A 14 15.60 10.84 -5.11
N CYS A 15 16.66 10.63 -4.33
CA CYS A 15 16.58 10.25 -2.92
C CYS A 15 16.74 11.40 -1.91
N GLN A 16 16.82 12.65 -2.32
CA GLN A 16 17.23 13.74 -1.40
C GLN A 16 16.11 14.41 -0.60
N ASP A 17 14.82 14.13 -0.82
CA ASP A 17 13.75 14.90 -0.16
C ASP A 17 13.07 14.23 1.06
N ALA A 18 13.56 13.10 1.53
CA ALA A 18 12.95 12.45 2.71
C ALA A 18 13.53 12.90 4.08
N SER A 19 14.50 13.83 4.10
CA SER A 19 15.31 14.14 5.30
C SER A 19 14.82 15.33 6.15
N GLY A 20 13.64 15.89 5.91
CA GLY A 20 13.18 17.16 6.51
C GLY A 20 12.19 17.09 7.68
N PHE A 21 11.63 15.93 8.04
CA PHE A 21 10.58 15.87 9.06
C PHE A 21 11.04 15.16 10.34
N ALA A 22 11.67 15.92 11.25
CA ALA A 22 11.85 15.51 12.63
C ALA A 22 10.54 15.70 13.40
N LEU A 23 9.97 14.63 13.93
CA LEU A 23 8.79 14.66 14.79
C LEU A 23 9.16 15.23 16.18
N SER A 24 8.27 16.02 16.80
CA SER A 24 8.43 16.40 18.18
C SER A 24 8.32 15.17 19.10
N GLU A 25 9.19 15.07 20.10
CA GLU A 25 9.23 13.96 21.06
C GLU A 25 7.89 13.72 21.77
N GLN A 26 7.07 14.77 21.94
CA GLN A 26 5.75 14.70 22.56
C GLN A 26 4.73 13.82 21.81
N VAL A 27 4.85 13.68 20.48
CA VAL A 27 3.98 12.82 19.68
C VAL A 27 4.32 11.34 19.89
N VAL A 28 5.57 11.03 20.23
CA VAL A 28 6.05 9.64 20.36
C VAL A 28 5.56 8.99 21.66
N GLU A 29 5.56 9.72 22.77
CA GLU A 29 5.17 9.20 24.09
C GLU A 29 3.66 8.93 24.24
N ALA A 30 2.82 9.69 23.56
CA ALA A 30 1.36 9.60 23.69
C ALA A 30 0.73 8.30 23.10
N TYR A 31 1.48 7.50 22.34
CA TYR A 31 0.88 6.43 21.51
C TYR A 31 1.34 5.01 21.84
N SER A 32 1.92 4.77 23.01
CA SER A 32 2.35 3.41 23.44
C SER A 32 1.21 2.51 23.92
N ASP A 33 0.06 3.09 24.23
CA ASP A 33 -1.11 2.40 24.78
C ASP A 33 -2.15 2.09 23.68
N ALA A 34 -2.67 0.87 23.67
CA ALA A 34 -3.63 0.40 22.66
C ALA A 34 -4.92 1.25 22.63
N GLU A 35 -5.43 1.70 23.79
CA GLU A 35 -6.64 2.52 23.84
C GLU A 35 -6.39 3.95 23.33
N LYS A 36 -5.23 4.51 23.63
CA LYS A 36 -4.83 5.80 23.05
C LYS A 36 -4.66 5.72 21.54
N ASN A 37 -4.11 4.60 21.04
CA ASN A 37 -4.03 4.34 19.61
C ASN A 37 -5.43 4.26 18.96
N LYS A 38 -6.39 3.59 19.61
CA LYS A 38 -7.77 3.52 19.11
C LYS A 38 -8.42 4.89 19.06
N ALA A 39 -8.30 5.67 20.12
CA ALA A 39 -8.84 7.03 20.17
C ALA A 39 -8.21 7.91 19.08
N PHE A 40 -6.89 7.86 18.95
CA PHE A 40 -6.17 8.59 17.91
C PHE A 40 -6.64 8.23 16.50
N ILE A 41 -6.75 6.95 16.16
CA ILE A 41 -7.18 6.53 14.83
C ILE A 41 -8.62 6.97 14.57
N ARG A 42 -9.54 6.81 15.51
CA ARG A 42 -10.93 7.26 15.36
C ARG A 42 -11.05 8.76 15.13
N GLU A 43 -10.23 9.54 15.82
CA GLU A 43 -10.24 11.01 15.71
C GLU A 43 -9.60 11.49 14.41
N ASN A 44 -8.46 10.91 14.05
CA ASN A 44 -7.58 11.42 13.00
C ASN A 44 -7.69 10.64 11.67
N TRP A 45 -8.40 9.51 11.69
CA TRP A 45 -8.70 8.69 10.52
C TRP A 45 -10.20 8.33 10.46
N PRO A 46 -11.09 9.30 10.16
CA PRO A 46 -12.55 9.15 10.32
C PRO A 46 -13.22 8.29 9.25
N TYR A 47 -12.48 7.71 8.32
CA TYR A 47 -13.01 7.04 7.14
C TYR A 47 -12.90 5.51 7.19
N SER A 48 -12.63 4.92 8.36
CA SER A 48 -12.54 3.49 8.50
C SER A 48 -13.18 3.01 9.80
N ASP A 49 -13.93 1.92 9.70
CA ASP A 49 -14.49 1.20 10.86
C ASP A 49 -13.58 0.08 11.35
N LEU A 50 -12.40 -0.14 10.71
CA LEU A 50 -11.45 -1.15 11.13
C LEU A 50 -10.91 -0.86 12.54
N ASP A 51 -10.87 -1.92 13.38
CA ASP A 51 -10.17 -1.82 14.66
C ASP A 51 -8.67 -1.60 14.42
N PRO A 52 -8.04 -0.62 15.07
CA PRO A 52 -6.61 -0.36 14.94
C PRO A 52 -5.70 -1.55 15.21
N ASN A 53 -6.16 -2.53 16.00
CA ASN A 53 -5.43 -3.74 16.30
C ASN A 53 -5.69 -4.87 15.28
N THR A 54 -6.54 -4.65 14.29
CA THR A 54 -6.76 -5.63 13.21
C THR A 54 -5.42 -5.95 12.55
N GLU A 55 -5.06 -7.23 12.57
CA GLU A 55 -3.86 -7.70 11.87
C GLU A 55 -4.04 -7.53 10.37
N ILE A 56 -3.02 -6.99 9.73
CA ILE A 56 -2.93 -6.85 8.29
C ILE A 56 -1.64 -7.45 7.78
N ARG A 57 -1.69 -7.99 6.57
CA ARG A 57 -0.55 -8.65 5.91
C ARG A 57 -0.32 -8.07 4.54
N ARG A 58 0.95 -7.93 4.16
CA ARG A 58 1.35 -7.50 2.82
C ARG A 58 2.31 -8.50 2.21
N PHE A 59 1.92 -9.05 1.08
CA PHE A 59 2.76 -9.91 0.28
C PHE A 59 3.58 -9.05 -0.69
N THR A 60 4.89 -9.25 -0.69
CA THR A 60 5.84 -8.52 -1.53
C THR A 60 7.10 -9.34 -1.78
N THR A 61 8.12 -8.78 -2.38
CA THR A 61 9.39 -9.49 -2.63
C THR A 61 10.44 -9.16 -1.55
N VAL A 62 11.39 -10.07 -1.36
CA VAL A 62 12.58 -9.85 -0.51
C VAL A 62 13.30 -8.55 -0.89
N GLU A 63 13.39 -8.24 -2.19
CA GLU A 63 14.04 -7.04 -2.69
C GLU A 63 13.32 -5.76 -2.25
N HIS A 64 11.99 -5.71 -2.40
CA HIS A 64 11.19 -4.58 -1.95
C HIS A 64 11.26 -4.38 -0.44
N LEU A 65 11.21 -5.48 0.34
CA LEU A 65 11.43 -5.41 1.79
C LEU A 65 12.79 -4.80 2.12
N ARG A 66 13.87 -5.30 1.51
CA ARG A 66 15.22 -4.76 1.72
C ARG A 66 15.34 -3.29 1.35
N LYS A 67 14.71 -2.89 0.24
CA LYS A 67 14.65 -1.47 -0.16
C LYS A 67 13.97 -0.64 0.92
N MET A 68 12.81 -1.07 1.42
CA MET A 68 12.09 -0.38 2.51
C MET A 68 12.96 -0.28 3.77
N LEU A 69 13.62 -1.36 4.19
CA LEU A 69 14.49 -1.37 5.37
C LEU A 69 15.66 -0.38 5.22
N ARG A 70 16.33 -0.36 4.07
CA ARG A 70 17.48 0.51 3.81
C ARG A 70 17.10 1.98 3.72
N SER A 71 16.05 2.29 2.97
CA SER A 71 15.63 3.67 2.71
C SER A 71 14.76 4.23 3.84
N LYS A 72 14.32 3.39 4.80
CA LYS A 72 13.29 3.75 5.80
C LYS A 72 12.07 4.42 5.15
N ALA A 73 11.70 3.95 3.96
CA ALA A 73 10.60 4.49 3.19
C ALA A 73 9.70 3.36 2.66
N ASN A 74 8.41 3.54 2.78
CA ASN A 74 7.42 2.63 2.22
C ASN A 74 6.91 3.17 0.89
N TYR A 75 6.67 2.28 -0.07
CA TYR A 75 6.36 2.61 -1.45
C TYR A 75 4.87 2.44 -1.75
N LEU A 76 4.27 3.48 -2.32
CA LEU A 76 2.94 3.49 -2.88
C LEU A 76 3.07 3.44 -4.40
N ALA A 77 2.57 2.37 -5.02
CA ALA A 77 2.58 2.25 -6.48
C ALA A 77 1.50 3.13 -7.12
N SER A 78 1.75 3.63 -8.31
CA SER A 78 0.68 4.25 -9.10
C SER A 78 -0.46 3.25 -9.32
N VAL A 79 -1.69 3.66 -9.08
CA VAL A 79 -2.88 2.80 -9.30
C VAL A 79 -3.02 2.34 -10.75
N LEU A 80 -2.42 3.06 -11.69
CA LEU A 80 -2.37 2.68 -13.10
C LEU A 80 -1.57 1.39 -13.36
N THR A 81 -0.71 0.99 -12.42
CA THR A 81 0.08 -0.25 -12.53
C THR A 81 -0.65 -1.47 -11.99
N TRP A 82 -1.83 -1.28 -11.40
CA TRP A 82 -2.60 -2.39 -10.85
C TRP A 82 -3.17 -3.28 -11.95
N PRO A 83 -3.14 -4.61 -11.76
CA PRO A 83 -3.47 -5.54 -12.84
C PRO A 83 -4.94 -5.64 -13.18
N ASP A 84 -5.86 -5.40 -12.25
CA ASP A 84 -7.30 -5.45 -12.50
C ASP A 84 -7.72 -4.24 -13.34
N VAL A 85 -8.40 -4.52 -14.44
CA VAL A 85 -8.90 -3.53 -15.40
C VAL A 85 -9.85 -2.53 -14.75
N TYR A 86 -10.63 -2.98 -13.76
CA TYR A 86 -11.56 -2.11 -13.03
C TYR A 86 -10.86 -1.26 -11.95
N GLU A 87 -9.70 -1.67 -11.48
CA GLU A 87 -8.87 -0.88 -10.56
C GLU A 87 -8.15 0.26 -11.29
N GLY A 88 -7.80 0.05 -12.56
CA GLY A 88 -7.26 1.08 -13.43
C GLY A 88 -8.37 1.85 -14.16
N LEU A 89 -9.19 2.60 -13.42
CA LEU A 89 -10.39 3.32 -13.91
C LEU A 89 -10.24 3.94 -15.31
N SER A 90 -9.06 4.49 -15.62
CA SER A 90 -8.75 5.12 -16.89
C SER A 90 -8.70 4.16 -18.08
N ARG A 91 -8.52 2.85 -17.84
CA ARG A 91 -8.44 1.85 -18.91
C ARG A 91 -9.81 1.32 -19.34
N SER A 92 -10.76 1.37 -18.43
CA SER A 92 -12.08 0.73 -18.59
C SER A 92 -13.16 1.71 -19.02
N ILE A 93 -12.99 3.01 -18.75
CA ILE A 93 -14.00 4.02 -19.02
C ILE A 93 -13.55 4.88 -20.19
N LYS A 94 -14.34 4.85 -21.24
CA LYS A 94 -14.27 5.85 -22.31
C LYS A 94 -15.29 6.94 -21.98
N LEU A 95 -14.80 8.13 -21.68
CA LEU A 95 -15.66 9.29 -21.55
C LEU A 95 -15.80 9.96 -22.90
N GLU A 96 -17.03 10.29 -23.27
CA GLU A 96 -17.34 11.06 -24.47
C GLU A 96 -18.21 12.25 -24.05
N ASP A 97 -17.97 13.38 -24.69
CA ASP A 97 -18.85 14.54 -24.53
C ASP A 97 -20.17 14.35 -25.34
N GLN A 98 -21.05 15.31 -25.24
CA GLN A 98 -22.35 15.31 -25.98
C GLN A 98 -22.21 15.25 -27.51
N TYR A 99 -21.00 15.48 -28.04
CA TYR A 99 -20.68 15.41 -29.46
C TYR A 99 -19.87 14.15 -29.82
N HIS A 100 -19.86 13.12 -28.92
CA HIS A 100 -19.10 11.87 -29.07
C HIS A 100 -17.57 12.06 -29.20
N ARG A 101 -17.04 13.17 -28.72
CA ARG A 101 -15.61 13.38 -28.69
C ARG A 101 -15.03 12.77 -27.42
N ALA A 102 -13.96 11.98 -27.56
CA ALA A 102 -13.28 11.36 -26.41
C ALA A 102 -12.75 12.42 -25.44
N ILE A 103 -13.09 12.27 -24.17
CA ILE A 103 -12.51 13.04 -23.06
C ILE A 103 -11.36 12.24 -22.49
N ASP A 104 -10.14 12.77 -22.61
CA ASP A 104 -8.98 12.18 -21.95
C ASP A 104 -8.95 12.56 -20.47
N TRP A 105 -9.32 11.61 -19.62
CA TRP A 105 -9.28 11.74 -18.17
C TRP A 105 -8.18 10.88 -17.53
N SER A 106 -7.35 10.23 -18.35
CA SER A 106 -6.24 9.39 -17.89
C SER A 106 -5.34 10.14 -16.90
N ASN A 107 -5.15 11.44 -17.10
CA ASN A 107 -4.36 12.30 -16.22
C ASN A 107 -4.92 12.39 -14.79
N ILE A 108 -6.22 12.26 -14.60
CA ILE A 108 -6.84 12.32 -13.25
C ILE A 108 -6.45 11.06 -12.44
N ALA A 109 -6.53 9.88 -13.07
CA ALA A 109 -6.15 8.63 -12.43
C ALA A 109 -4.62 8.54 -12.17
N THR A 110 -3.81 9.29 -12.91
CA THR A 110 -2.34 9.29 -12.75
C THR A 110 -1.86 9.91 -11.44
N SER A 111 -2.71 10.66 -10.74
CA SER A 111 -2.36 11.30 -9.47
C SER A 111 -2.49 10.38 -8.26
N PHE A 112 -3.11 9.19 -8.41
CA PHE A 112 -3.38 8.31 -7.28
C PHE A 112 -2.33 7.21 -7.12
N TYR A 113 -1.97 6.99 -5.88
CA TYR A 113 -0.96 6.00 -5.47
C TYR A 113 -1.49 5.17 -4.32
N GLY A 114 -1.13 3.89 -4.29
CA GLY A 114 -1.62 3.04 -3.24
C GLY A 114 -0.79 1.79 -2.98
N GLN A 115 -1.16 1.12 -1.93
CA GLN A 115 -0.66 -0.20 -1.57
C GLN A 115 -1.79 -1.06 -1.01
N CYS A 116 -1.72 -2.36 -1.32
CA CYS A 116 -2.70 -3.34 -0.91
C CYS A 116 -2.15 -4.18 0.24
N TRP A 117 -3.01 -4.42 1.22
CA TRP A 117 -2.85 -5.28 2.36
C TRP A 117 -4.00 -6.28 2.39
N THR A 118 -4.00 -7.22 3.31
CA THR A 118 -5.12 -8.14 3.52
C THR A 118 -5.36 -8.36 5.00
N THR A 119 -6.62 -8.57 5.37
CA THR A 119 -7.03 -9.01 6.70
C THR A 119 -7.24 -10.53 6.76
N ALA A 120 -6.82 -11.29 5.74
CA ALA A 120 -6.92 -12.75 5.77
C ALA A 120 -6.16 -13.31 6.98
N GLU A 121 -6.88 -14.04 7.84
CA GLU A 121 -6.34 -14.57 9.10
C GLU A 121 -5.27 -15.64 8.87
N PHE A 122 -5.39 -16.37 7.76
CA PHE A 122 -4.50 -17.47 7.44
C PHE A 122 -3.63 -17.15 6.24
N ASP A 123 -2.48 -17.79 6.16
CA ASP A 123 -1.67 -17.80 4.95
C ASP A 123 -2.47 -18.40 3.79
N SER A 124 -2.42 -17.73 2.66
CA SER A 124 -3.19 -18.10 1.48
C SER A 124 -2.26 -18.37 0.30
N GLU A 125 -2.36 -19.56 -0.26
CA GLU A 125 -1.66 -19.91 -1.51
C GLU A 125 -2.02 -18.94 -2.64
N LEU A 126 -3.29 -18.50 -2.69
CA LEU A 126 -3.77 -17.51 -3.64
C LEU A 126 -2.95 -16.23 -3.56
N LEU A 127 -2.76 -15.69 -2.34
CA LEU A 127 -2.02 -14.43 -2.12
C LEU A 127 -0.53 -14.58 -2.42
N TRP A 128 0.09 -15.72 -2.02
CA TRP A 128 1.47 -16.00 -2.39
C TRP A 128 1.67 -16.07 -3.90
N ASN A 129 0.72 -16.68 -4.63
CA ASN A 129 0.80 -16.79 -6.08
C ASN A 129 0.47 -15.48 -6.81
N ALA A 130 -0.49 -14.71 -6.31
CA ALA A 130 -0.93 -13.46 -6.93
C ALA A 130 0.08 -12.33 -6.76
N ARG A 131 0.80 -12.29 -5.63
CA ARG A 131 1.67 -11.16 -5.26
C ARG A 131 3.16 -11.47 -5.33
N CYS A 132 3.54 -12.76 -5.40
CA CYS A 132 4.93 -13.21 -5.41
C CYS A 132 5.17 -14.16 -6.57
N SER A 133 6.27 -13.98 -7.33
CA SER A 133 6.58 -14.83 -8.46
C SER A 133 6.66 -16.30 -8.04
N ARG A 134 5.85 -17.15 -8.70
CA ARG A 134 5.86 -18.59 -8.46
C ARG A 134 7.20 -19.23 -8.84
N GLU A 135 7.82 -18.72 -9.89
CA GLU A 135 9.10 -19.26 -10.40
C GLU A 135 10.27 -18.82 -9.51
N LYS A 136 10.31 -17.55 -9.12
CA LYS A 136 11.42 -16.98 -8.35
C LYS A 136 11.36 -17.33 -6.87
N LYS A 137 10.19 -17.71 -6.33
CA LYS A 137 9.99 -18.03 -4.90
C LYS A 137 10.65 -17.01 -3.96
N ASN A 138 10.61 -15.73 -4.33
CA ASN A 138 11.28 -14.65 -3.62
C ASN A 138 10.31 -13.79 -2.80
N GLY A 139 9.16 -14.37 -2.45
CA GLY A 139 8.11 -13.72 -1.70
C GLY A 139 8.45 -13.56 -0.23
N VAL A 140 7.91 -12.51 0.35
CA VAL A 140 7.79 -12.30 1.79
C VAL A 140 6.40 -11.77 2.12
N CYS A 141 5.91 -12.15 3.30
CA CYS A 141 4.71 -11.60 3.89
C CYS A 141 5.11 -10.76 5.12
N ILE A 142 4.78 -9.48 5.09
CA ILE A 142 4.98 -8.56 6.20
C ILE A 142 3.68 -8.54 7.02
N ARG A 143 3.76 -8.79 8.34
CA ARG A 143 2.65 -8.64 9.27
C ARG A 143 2.77 -7.34 10.03
N SER A 144 1.65 -6.67 10.21
CA SER A 144 1.51 -5.42 10.93
C SER A 144 0.08 -5.30 11.47
N THR A 145 -0.28 -4.14 12.04
CA THR A 145 -1.68 -3.82 12.33
C THR A 145 -2.15 -2.61 11.52
N PHE A 146 -3.47 -2.51 11.35
CA PHE A 146 -4.09 -1.37 10.68
C PHE A 146 -3.68 -0.04 11.33
N GLY A 147 -3.71 0.04 12.65
CA GLY A 147 -3.30 1.25 13.37
C GLY A 147 -1.83 1.63 13.14
N LYS A 148 -0.91 0.64 13.08
CA LYS A 148 0.50 0.90 12.76
C LYS A 148 0.67 1.41 11.34
N LEU A 149 -0.06 0.86 10.37
CA LEU A 149 -0.05 1.33 8.99
C LEU A 149 -0.47 2.79 8.89
N VAL A 150 -1.64 3.13 9.44
CA VAL A 150 -2.17 4.51 9.42
C VAL A 150 -1.23 5.48 10.13
N LYS A 151 -0.77 5.12 11.32
CA LYS A 151 0.15 5.96 12.11
C LYS A 151 1.47 6.20 11.39
N SER A 152 2.06 5.14 10.80
CA SER A 152 3.29 5.27 10.02
C SER A 152 3.09 6.15 8.79
N PHE A 153 1.94 6.02 8.12
CA PHE A 153 1.60 6.86 6.98
C PHE A 153 1.48 8.34 7.39
N LEU A 154 0.66 8.65 8.40
CA LEU A 154 0.46 10.03 8.87
C LEU A 154 1.79 10.69 9.26
N ARG A 155 2.62 9.98 10.03
CA ARG A 155 3.96 10.46 10.39
C ARG A 155 4.85 10.67 9.17
N GLY A 156 4.88 9.70 8.27
CA GLY A 156 5.76 9.73 7.11
C GLY A 156 5.43 10.81 6.09
N VAL A 157 4.20 11.31 6.09
CA VAL A 157 3.78 12.45 5.26
C VAL A 157 3.73 13.76 6.02
N GLY A 158 4.15 13.78 7.30
CA GLY A 158 4.15 14.99 8.12
C GLY A 158 2.76 15.50 8.49
N MET A 159 1.77 14.61 8.58
CA MET A 159 0.39 14.95 8.94
C MET A 159 0.06 14.37 10.32
N GLU A 160 -0.51 15.19 11.20
CA GLU A 160 -1.01 14.73 12.49
C GLU A 160 -2.39 14.08 12.36
N ALA A 161 -3.19 14.55 11.40
CA ALA A 161 -4.51 14.03 11.09
C ALA A 161 -4.87 14.25 9.63
N LEU A 162 -5.74 13.39 9.08
CA LEU A 162 -6.33 13.65 7.77
C LEU A 162 -7.38 14.76 7.88
N PRO A 163 -7.38 15.72 6.95
CA PRO A 163 -8.44 16.70 6.86
C PRO A 163 -9.80 16.00 6.64
N LYS A 164 -10.73 16.21 7.56
CA LYS A 164 -12.07 15.57 7.57
C LYS A 164 -12.92 15.78 6.30
N LYS A 165 -12.49 16.65 5.38
CA LYS A 165 -13.28 17.04 4.19
C LYS A 165 -12.57 16.93 2.85
N ASN A 166 -11.28 16.59 2.80
CA ASN A 166 -10.50 16.83 1.58
C ASN A 166 -10.15 15.59 0.75
N GLY A 167 -10.60 14.39 1.10
CA GLY A 167 -10.42 13.20 0.26
C GLY A 167 -8.98 12.95 -0.24
N VAL A 168 -7.97 13.28 0.59
CA VAL A 168 -6.55 13.26 0.20
C VAL A 168 -5.96 11.86 0.29
N ALA A 169 -6.48 11.07 1.21
CA ALA A 169 -6.07 9.69 1.42
C ALA A 169 -7.19 8.86 2.02
N ARG A 170 -7.16 7.56 1.77
CA ARG A 170 -8.06 6.57 2.37
C ARG A 170 -7.30 5.30 2.70
N CYS A 171 -7.55 4.74 3.87
CA CYS A 171 -7.11 3.41 4.23
C CYS A 171 -8.29 2.68 4.85
N ASP A 172 -8.78 1.65 4.18
CA ASP A 172 -9.95 0.90 4.61
C ASP A 172 -10.03 -0.44 3.88
N THR A 173 -11.02 -1.27 4.28
CA THR A 173 -11.41 -2.46 3.53
C THR A 173 -11.99 -2.09 2.17
N VAL A 174 -11.70 -2.93 1.20
CA VAL A 174 -12.28 -2.83 -0.14
C VAL A 174 -13.73 -3.30 -0.10
N THR A 175 -14.62 -2.58 -0.78
CA THR A 175 -16.00 -2.99 -1.00
C THR A 175 -16.07 -3.91 -2.21
N TYR A 176 -16.45 -5.16 -1.97
CA TYR A 176 -16.66 -6.13 -3.05
C TYR A 176 -18.07 -6.02 -3.60
N CYS A 177 -18.21 -5.90 -4.91
CA CYS A 177 -19.51 -5.74 -5.55
C CYS A 177 -19.58 -6.45 -6.91
N GLU A 178 -20.79 -6.61 -7.39
CA GLU A 178 -21.07 -7.06 -8.74
C GLU A 178 -20.65 -6.01 -9.77
N ASP A 179 -20.31 -6.46 -10.98
CA ASP A 179 -19.84 -5.59 -12.07
C ASP A 179 -20.81 -4.45 -12.38
N ALA A 180 -22.11 -4.69 -12.29
CA ALA A 180 -23.12 -3.66 -12.53
C ALA A 180 -23.03 -2.49 -11.53
N VAL A 181 -22.76 -2.78 -10.26
CA VAL A 181 -22.61 -1.76 -9.21
C VAL A 181 -21.32 -0.97 -9.43
N ALA A 182 -20.22 -1.65 -9.79
CA ALA A 182 -18.96 -1.00 -10.12
C ALA A 182 -19.12 -0.03 -11.32
N ILE A 183 -19.81 -0.47 -12.38
CA ILE A 183 -20.10 0.34 -13.57
C ILE A 183 -20.94 1.58 -13.20
N GLU A 184 -21.94 1.43 -12.33
CA GLU A 184 -22.78 2.57 -11.94
C GLU A 184 -21.99 3.63 -11.17
N LYS A 185 -21.14 3.21 -10.23
CA LYS A 185 -20.21 4.11 -9.53
C LYS A 185 -19.27 4.85 -10.49
N MET A 186 -18.81 4.18 -11.52
CA MET A 186 -17.99 4.79 -12.56
C MET A 186 -18.75 5.82 -13.38
N LYS A 187 -20.05 5.60 -13.66
CA LYS A 187 -20.91 6.59 -14.34
C LYS A 187 -21.13 7.83 -13.46
N GLU A 188 -21.38 7.64 -12.15
CA GLU A 188 -21.48 8.75 -11.20
C GLU A 188 -20.20 9.60 -11.22
N LEU A 189 -19.03 8.97 -11.19
CA LEU A 189 -17.75 9.65 -11.28
C LEU A 189 -17.60 10.39 -12.61
N ALA A 190 -17.95 9.76 -13.72
CA ALA A 190 -17.91 10.38 -15.06
C ALA A 190 -18.76 11.65 -15.12
N TYR A 191 -19.95 11.62 -14.53
CA TYR A 191 -20.81 12.78 -14.42
C TYR A 191 -20.18 13.94 -13.62
N LEU A 192 -19.52 13.62 -12.50
CA LEU A 192 -18.81 14.63 -11.69
C LEU A 192 -17.64 15.28 -12.46
N ILE A 193 -16.89 14.48 -13.23
CA ILE A 193 -15.75 14.96 -14.02
C ILE A 193 -16.18 15.90 -15.14
N GLN A 194 -17.34 15.68 -15.73
CA GLN A 194 -17.85 16.51 -16.81
C GLN A 194 -18.30 17.90 -16.34
N ASN A 195 -18.64 18.04 -15.07
CA ASN A 195 -19.15 19.30 -14.52
C ASN A 195 -18.04 20.04 -13.76
N PRO A 196 -17.49 21.15 -14.30
CA PRO A 196 -16.38 21.88 -13.71
C PRO A 196 -16.67 22.41 -12.29
N ASP A 197 -17.94 22.65 -11.97
CA ASP A 197 -18.34 23.13 -10.63
C ASP A 197 -18.19 22.04 -9.56
N ASN A 198 -18.06 20.78 -9.93
CA ASN A 198 -17.93 19.63 -9.06
C ASN A 198 -16.48 19.18 -8.83
N LEU A 199 -15.47 19.91 -9.28
CA LEU A 199 -14.06 19.50 -9.18
C LEU A 199 -13.62 19.17 -7.74
N VAL A 200 -14.22 19.82 -6.74
CA VAL A 200 -13.94 19.54 -5.30
C VAL A 200 -14.39 18.13 -4.91
N LEU A 201 -15.37 17.56 -5.58
CA LEU A 201 -15.95 16.24 -5.29
C LEU A 201 -15.24 15.11 -6.07
N VAL A 202 -14.47 15.44 -7.09
CA VAL A 202 -13.85 14.45 -7.99
C VAL A 202 -12.83 13.59 -7.24
N SER A 203 -11.94 14.17 -6.43
CA SER A 203 -10.92 13.42 -5.71
C SER A 203 -11.52 12.45 -4.66
N PRO A 204 -12.47 12.85 -3.80
CA PRO A 204 -13.15 11.90 -2.91
C PRO A 204 -13.87 10.77 -3.65
N SER A 205 -14.59 11.10 -4.73
CA SER A 205 -15.32 10.11 -5.51
C SER A 205 -14.40 9.12 -6.25
N LEU A 206 -13.22 9.59 -6.68
CA LEU A 206 -12.17 8.73 -7.23
C LEU A 206 -11.62 7.77 -6.18
N LEU A 207 -11.35 8.28 -4.97
CA LEU A 207 -10.94 7.42 -3.86
C LEU A 207 -11.98 6.35 -3.56
N ASP A 208 -13.28 6.71 -3.57
CA ASP A 208 -14.37 5.76 -3.37
C ASP A 208 -14.41 4.69 -4.47
N CYS A 209 -14.24 5.08 -5.73
CA CYS A 209 -14.15 4.13 -6.84
C CYS A 209 -12.93 3.20 -6.74
N LEU A 210 -11.78 3.72 -6.28
CA LEU A 210 -10.58 2.93 -6.07
C LEU A 210 -10.67 1.99 -4.85
N MET A 211 -11.69 2.14 -4.00
CA MET A 211 -12.00 1.23 -2.89
C MET A 211 -13.01 0.13 -3.27
N ILE A 212 -13.35 0.02 -4.55
CA ILE A 212 -14.25 -1.01 -5.06
C ILE A 212 -13.44 -2.10 -5.77
N LYS A 213 -13.88 -3.35 -5.64
CA LYS A 213 -13.34 -4.51 -6.33
C LYS A 213 -14.43 -5.49 -6.68
N ARG A 214 -14.22 -6.26 -7.75
CA ARG A 214 -15.19 -7.28 -8.17
C ARG A 214 -15.34 -8.38 -7.13
N MET A 215 -16.54 -8.91 -6.98
CA MET A 215 -16.89 -9.97 -6.04
C MET A 215 -16.00 -11.21 -6.20
N SER A 216 -15.53 -11.51 -7.41
CA SER A 216 -14.63 -12.64 -7.70
C SER A 216 -13.27 -12.57 -6.97
N TYR A 217 -12.92 -11.43 -6.38
CA TYR A 217 -11.69 -11.24 -5.60
C TYR A 217 -11.95 -11.14 -4.09
N SER A 218 -13.17 -11.44 -3.61
CA SER A 218 -13.55 -11.25 -2.20
C SER A 218 -12.69 -12.04 -1.21
N ASP A 219 -12.12 -13.17 -1.64
CA ASP A 219 -11.22 -13.98 -0.82
C ASP A 219 -9.89 -13.27 -0.48
N GLU A 220 -9.54 -12.22 -1.21
CA GLU A 220 -8.35 -11.43 -0.91
C GLU A 220 -8.51 -10.62 0.39
N LYS A 221 -9.73 -10.36 0.87
CA LYS A 221 -10.04 -9.55 2.07
C LYS A 221 -9.17 -8.30 2.14
N GLU A 222 -9.15 -7.57 1.04
CA GLU A 222 -8.17 -6.53 0.80
C GLU A 222 -8.43 -5.27 1.63
N VAL A 223 -7.35 -4.68 2.14
CA VAL A 223 -7.30 -3.34 2.73
C VAL A 223 -6.39 -2.50 1.85
N ARG A 224 -6.85 -1.32 1.47
CA ARG A 224 -6.09 -0.38 0.62
C ARG A 224 -5.74 0.88 1.38
N LEU A 225 -4.47 1.28 1.30
CA LEU A 225 -4.05 2.65 1.54
C LEU A 225 -3.88 3.33 0.18
N ILE A 226 -4.70 4.34 -0.09
CA ILE A 226 -4.67 5.12 -1.34
C ILE A 226 -4.53 6.58 -1.00
N VAL A 227 -3.74 7.29 -1.79
CA VAL A 227 -3.49 8.71 -1.62
C VAL A 227 -3.60 9.46 -2.95
N ASP A 228 -4.09 10.70 -2.89
CA ASP A 228 -3.97 11.65 -3.99
C ASP A 228 -2.60 12.33 -3.92
N GLY A 229 -1.70 11.95 -4.82
CA GLY A 229 -0.35 12.49 -4.86
C GLY A 229 -0.29 13.98 -5.15
N CYS A 230 -1.34 14.59 -5.73
CA CYS A 230 -1.40 16.04 -5.90
C CYS A 230 -1.45 16.77 -4.56
N ALA A 231 -2.12 16.18 -3.58
CA ALA A 231 -2.25 16.77 -2.25
C ALA A 231 -0.94 16.80 -1.47
N PHE A 232 0.04 15.94 -1.83
CA PHE A 232 1.32 15.82 -1.13
C PHE A 232 2.45 16.61 -1.79
N ARG A 233 2.23 17.21 -2.96
CA ARG A 233 3.26 17.94 -3.71
C ARG A 233 3.37 19.42 -3.40
N GLY A 234 2.55 19.93 -2.52
CA GLY A 234 2.58 21.35 -2.17
C GLY A 234 1.80 21.65 -0.90
N ASN A 235 2.32 22.55 -0.11
CA ASN A 235 1.63 23.03 1.07
C ASN A 235 1.17 24.49 0.83
N PRO A 236 -0.10 24.80 0.78
CA PRO A 236 -1.29 23.94 0.92
C PRO A 236 -1.57 23.12 -0.34
N PRO A 237 -2.45 22.11 -0.28
CA PRO A 237 -2.83 21.36 -1.46
C PRO A 237 -3.48 22.32 -2.46
N HIS A 238 -2.68 22.79 -3.39
CA HIS A 238 -3.23 23.60 -4.48
C HIS A 238 -3.98 22.63 -5.39
N PHE A 239 -5.24 22.94 -5.64
CA PHE A 239 -6.02 22.32 -6.70
C PHE A 239 -5.26 22.55 -8.01
N VAL A 240 -4.40 21.61 -8.34
CA VAL A 240 -3.80 21.57 -9.67
C VAL A 240 -4.87 21.03 -10.60
N ASP A 241 -5.24 21.79 -11.61
CA ASP A 241 -6.15 21.30 -12.66
C ASP A 241 -5.60 19.95 -13.15
N PRO A 242 -6.28 18.83 -12.89
CA PRO A 242 -5.77 17.50 -13.23
C PRO A 242 -5.50 17.34 -14.71
N ARG A 243 -6.13 18.16 -15.57
CA ARG A 243 -5.90 18.19 -17.02
C ARG A 243 -4.54 18.77 -17.43
N LYS A 244 -3.84 19.45 -16.51
CA LYS A 244 -2.50 20.03 -16.73
C LYS A 244 -1.36 19.13 -16.21
N PHE A 245 -1.68 17.95 -15.68
CA PHE A 245 -0.69 17.04 -15.15
C PHE A 245 0.02 16.31 -16.28
N THR A 246 1.25 16.69 -16.58
CA THR A 246 2.04 16.10 -17.67
C THR A 246 3.00 14.99 -17.21
N PHE A 247 3.19 14.79 -15.91
CA PHE A 247 4.12 13.79 -15.38
C PHE A 247 3.61 13.20 -14.06
N SER A 248 3.53 11.87 -14.02
CA SER A 248 3.22 11.09 -12.83
C SER A 248 4.36 10.09 -12.59
N PRO A 249 5.06 10.14 -11.44
CA PRO A 249 6.06 9.13 -11.13
C PRO A 249 5.41 7.75 -11.01
N PRO A 250 6.18 6.66 -11.21
CA PRO A 250 5.66 5.31 -11.10
C PRO A 250 5.18 4.96 -9.69
N GLY A 251 5.52 5.77 -8.70
CA GLY A 251 5.10 5.64 -7.31
C GLY A 251 5.60 6.77 -6.43
N LEU A 252 5.12 6.76 -5.20
CA LEU A 252 5.52 7.69 -4.14
C LEU A 252 6.14 6.92 -2.98
N ASN A 253 7.08 7.56 -2.28
CA ASN A 253 7.62 7.05 -1.04
C ASN A 253 7.17 7.94 0.11
N TYR A 254 6.88 7.34 1.26
CA TYR A 254 6.71 8.05 2.52
C TYR A 254 7.61 7.44 3.60
N ALA A 255 8.13 8.27 4.49
CA ALA A 255 9.04 7.83 5.53
C ALA A 255 8.35 6.85 6.50
N VAL A 256 9.04 5.78 6.89
CA VAL A 256 8.57 4.84 7.91
C VAL A 256 9.73 4.49 8.84
N GLU A 257 9.42 4.21 10.09
CA GLU A 257 10.36 3.52 10.97
C GLU A 257 10.00 2.03 10.98
N PRO A 258 10.77 1.16 10.33
CA PRO A 258 10.44 -0.24 10.19
C PRO A 258 10.23 -0.95 11.53
N THR A 259 10.94 -0.55 12.58
CA THR A 259 10.84 -1.11 13.93
C THR A 259 9.48 -0.87 14.59
N ASP A 260 8.80 0.21 14.21
CA ASP A 260 7.46 0.56 14.73
C ASP A 260 6.34 -0.02 13.89
N PHE A 261 6.67 -0.48 12.69
CA PHE A 261 5.69 -0.83 11.68
C PHE A 261 5.58 -2.34 11.45
N ILE A 262 6.70 -3.09 11.47
CA ILE A 262 6.73 -4.53 11.18
C ILE A 262 6.71 -5.35 12.47
N ASP A 263 5.76 -6.29 12.57
CA ASP A 263 5.65 -7.23 13.68
C ASP A 263 6.31 -8.57 13.37
N GLU A 264 6.17 -9.05 12.12
CA GLU A 264 6.71 -10.34 11.68
C GLU A 264 6.99 -10.30 10.18
N ILE A 265 7.96 -11.11 9.76
CA ILE A 265 8.30 -11.34 8.35
C ILE A 265 8.25 -12.85 8.10
N LEU A 266 7.34 -13.28 7.23
CA LEU A 266 7.29 -14.65 6.77
C LEU A 266 7.89 -14.77 5.38
N VAL A 267 8.72 -15.79 5.17
CA VAL A 267 9.37 -16.10 3.89
C VAL A 267 8.52 -17.11 3.12
N ASP A 268 8.60 -17.07 1.81
CA ASP A 268 7.85 -17.90 0.86
C ASP A 268 7.82 -19.39 1.28
N PRO A 269 6.62 -19.98 1.47
CA PRO A 269 6.47 -21.36 1.91
C PRO A 269 6.96 -22.40 0.89
N ARG A 270 7.12 -22.00 -0.38
CA ARG A 270 7.51 -22.88 -1.49
C ARG A 270 9.02 -23.13 -1.58
N LEU A 271 9.81 -22.46 -0.74
CA LEU A 271 11.24 -22.72 -0.62
C LEU A 271 11.50 -24.06 0.07
N SER A 272 12.54 -24.77 -0.36
CA SER A 272 13.06 -25.89 0.40
C SER A 272 13.65 -25.42 1.75
N ASP A 273 13.74 -26.31 2.73
CA ASP A 273 14.26 -25.96 4.06
C ASP A 273 15.66 -25.31 4.02
N GLY A 274 16.52 -25.79 3.13
CA GLY A 274 17.87 -25.23 2.95
C GLY A 274 17.87 -23.82 2.33
N GLU A 275 16.99 -23.56 1.35
CA GLU A 275 16.81 -22.24 0.74
C GLU A 275 16.17 -21.28 1.74
N ALA A 276 15.11 -21.72 2.41
CA ALA A 276 14.42 -20.93 3.42
C ALA A 276 15.34 -20.50 4.56
N SER A 277 16.15 -21.44 5.09
CA SER A 277 17.12 -21.13 6.14
C SER A 277 18.12 -20.05 5.72
N LYS A 278 18.58 -20.06 4.46
CA LYS A 278 19.49 -19.04 3.93
C LYS A 278 18.79 -17.67 3.84
N VAL A 279 17.55 -17.63 3.32
CA VAL A 279 16.79 -16.38 3.18
C VAL A 279 16.42 -15.82 4.54
N VAL A 280 15.93 -16.66 5.46
CA VAL A 280 15.61 -16.27 6.84
C VAL A 280 16.84 -15.71 7.56
N GLY A 281 17.99 -16.41 7.47
CA GLY A 281 19.24 -15.94 8.08
C GLY A 281 19.72 -14.61 7.52
N ALA A 282 19.63 -14.43 6.20
CA ALA A 282 19.99 -13.17 5.54
C ALA A 282 19.06 -12.02 5.95
N LEU A 283 17.74 -12.26 5.97
CA LEU A 283 16.77 -11.24 6.41
C LEU A 283 16.92 -10.93 7.90
N GLN A 284 17.20 -11.91 8.76
CA GLN A 284 17.46 -11.68 10.18
C GLN A 284 18.69 -10.77 10.38
N ASN A 285 19.72 -10.93 9.55
CA ASN A 285 20.89 -10.05 9.57
C ASN A 285 20.50 -8.63 9.09
N ASP A 286 19.71 -8.52 8.02
CA ASP A 286 19.23 -7.23 7.52
C ASP A 286 18.44 -6.50 8.62
N VAL A 287 17.45 -7.14 9.26
CA VAL A 287 16.66 -6.54 10.35
C VAL A 287 17.55 -6.08 11.52
N ASN A 288 18.50 -6.91 11.91
CA ASN A 288 19.43 -6.57 12.99
C ASN A 288 20.28 -5.34 12.63
N ALA A 289 20.68 -5.20 11.36
CA ALA A 289 21.46 -4.06 10.88
C ALA A 289 20.66 -2.75 10.84
N TYR A 290 19.34 -2.84 10.64
CA TYR A 290 18.46 -1.66 10.50
C TYR A 290 17.76 -1.22 11.79
N GLY A 291 18.23 -1.60 12.95
CA GLY A 291 17.92 -0.93 14.20
C GLY A 291 17.08 -1.71 15.21
N TRP A 292 16.54 -2.92 14.89
CA TRP A 292 15.74 -3.65 15.89
C TRP A 292 16.49 -3.93 17.20
N ARG A 293 17.79 -4.26 17.12
CA ARG A 293 18.61 -4.49 18.32
C ARG A 293 18.78 -3.24 19.18
N SER A 294 18.91 -2.08 18.55
CA SER A 294 19.13 -0.82 19.27
C SER A 294 17.91 -0.34 20.05
N VAL A 295 16.71 -0.73 19.64
CA VAL A 295 15.46 -0.38 20.32
C VAL A 295 14.97 -1.47 21.27
N GLY A 296 15.78 -2.52 21.52
CA GLY A 296 15.42 -3.61 22.43
C GLY A 296 14.23 -4.46 21.94
N ARG A 297 13.90 -4.38 20.65
CA ARG A 297 12.84 -5.17 20.02
C ARG A 297 13.43 -6.26 19.15
N SER A 298 12.68 -7.34 18.96
CA SER A 298 12.98 -8.38 17.98
C SER A 298 11.80 -8.52 17.04
N VAL A 299 12.09 -8.69 15.76
CA VAL A 299 11.09 -9.11 14.78
C VAL A 299 11.34 -10.58 14.45
N ARG A 300 10.28 -11.36 14.44
CA ARG A 300 10.36 -12.76 14.01
C ARG A 300 10.52 -12.80 12.50
N VAL A 301 11.54 -13.52 12.04
CA VAL A 301 11.71 -13.89 10.63
C VAL A 301 11.66 -15.40 10.55
N ALA A 302 10.69 -15.95 9.85
CA ALA A 302 10.49 -17.39 9.73
C ALA A 302 9.97 -17.75 8.32
N GLN A 303 10.04 -19.01 7.94
CA GLN A 303 9.31 -19.51 6.78
C GLN A 303 7.82 -19.66 7.14
N SER A 304 6.92 -19.32 6.23
CA SER A 304 5.50 -19.62 6.37
C SER A 304 5.27 -21.12 6.50
N ASP A 305 4.36 -21.49 7.39
CA ASP A 305 4.02 -22.89 7.66
C ASP A 305 2.95 -23.47 6.70
N LEU A 306 2.54 -22.71 5.66
CA LEU A 306 1.45 -23.08 4.75
C LEU A 306 1.56 -24.50 4.16
N TYR A 307 2.77 -24.98 3.89
CA TYR A 307 3.00 -26.32 3.34
C TYR A 307 3.64 -27.27 4.34
N ARG A 308 3.74 -26.89 5.62
CA ARG A 308 4.25 -27.78 6.65
C ARG A 308 3.11 -28.60 7.24
N SER A 309 3.24 -29.91 7.19
CA SER A 309 2.35 -30.80 7.92
C SER A 309 2.79 -30.90 9.39
N SER A 310 1.86 -30.70 10.32
CA SER A 310 2.05 -31.12 11.67
C SER A 310 2.12 -32.66 11.67
N ALA A 311 3.18 -33.24 12.21
CA ALA A 311 3.24 -34.68 12.40
C ALA A 311 2.15 -35.07 13.42
N VAL A 312 1.10 -35.73 12.94
CA VAL A 312 0.05 -36.27 13.79
C VAL A 312 0.35 -37.75 14.02
N THR A 313 0.60 -38.12 15.28
CA THR A 313 0.70 -39.53 15.67
C THR A 313 -0.68 -40.01 16.05
N VAL A 314 -1.22 -40.95 15.30
CA VAL A 314 -2.49 -41.64 15.66
C VAL A 314 -2.12 -43.01 16.21
N THR A 315 -2.42 -43.24 17.49
CA THR A 315 -2.31 -44.57 18.10
C THR A 315 -3.58 -45.30 17.84
N LEU A 316 -3.53 -46.39 17.05
CA LEU A 316 -4.64 -47.29 16.84
C LEU A 316 -4.58 -48.37 17.92
N ASN A 317 -5.63 -48.46 18.75
CA ASN A 317 -5.85 -49.60 19.61
C ASN A 317 -6.52 -50.71 18.75
N ILE A 318 -5.70 -51.63 18.27
CA ILE A 318 -6.13 -52.79 17.49
C ILE A 318 -6.30 -53.97 18.47
#